data_3ed10e76eefe08103d1a4d63a35ca988
#
_entry.id   3ed10e76eefe08103d1a4d63a35ca988
#
_cell.length_a   1.000
_cell.length_b   1.000
_cell.length_c   1.000
_cell.angle_alpha   90.00
_cell.angle_beta   90.00
_cell.angle_gamma   90.00
#
_symmetry.space_group_name_H-M   'P 1'
#
loop_
_entity.id
_entity.type
_entity.pdbx_description
1 polymer ?
#
loop_
_entity_poly.entity_id
_entity_poly.type
_entity_poly.pdbx_seq_one_letter_code
_entity_poly.pdbx_strand_id
1 'polypeptide(L)'
;MLGSATIMSGGQAVSSLQNRVIFMVALICAGEAVYALPFHVTRFFRPTVLEVFGITATELGAAQGIYGIVAMIAYFPGGPLADRFPARKLLAFSLWSTAVGGLYMATFPGYVGSILVWGFFGVTTILLFWAALIRATRDWGGVYTQGRAYGVLDGGRGLMQAVMATIGAILLSLMLPDGVTPTIEDKEQALRLVIYFYTGMT
;
A
#
# COMPACT_ATOMS: atom_id res chain seq x y z
N MET A 1 53.00 6.91 -4.35
CA MET A 1 51.88 7.56 -3.61
C MET A 1 50.91 6.49 -3.18
N LEU A 2 51.04 6.06 -1.93
CA LEU A 2 50.14 5.04 -1.33
C LEU A 2 48.88 5.78 -0.88
N GLY A 3 47.77 5.46 -1.51
CA GLY A 3 46.44 5.97 -1.13
C GLY A 3 46.06 5.48 0.26
N SER A 4 45.85 6.39 1.19
CA SER A 4 45.32 6.13 2.53
C SER A 4 43.91 5.55 2.42
N ALA A 5 43.77 4.24 2.57
CA ALA A 5 42.49 3.60 2.83
C ALA A 5 41.99 4.11 4.20
N THR A 6 40.99 4.98 4.17
CA THR A 6 40.31 5.45 5.39
C THR A 6 39.60 4.25 6.02
N ILE A 7 40.15 3.69 7.08
CA ILE A 7 39.54 2.65 7.89
C ILE A 7 38.36 3.33 8.59
N MET A 8 37.14 3.09 8.09
CA MET A 8 35.93 3.52 8.76
C MET A 8 35.90 2.91 10.17
N SER A 9 35.71 3.72 11.20
CA SER A 9 35.57 3.23 12.57
C SER A 9 34.37 2.29 12.66
N GLY A 10 34.47 1.19 13.45
CA GLY A 10 33.40 0.21 13.58
C GLY A 10 32.02 0.79 13.89
N GLY A 11 31.97 1.91 14.61
CA GLY A 11 30.73 2.64 14.90
C GLY A 11 30.06 3.27 13.67
N GLN A 12 30.85 3.79 12.72
CA GLN A 12 30.30 4.37 11.47
C GLN A 12 29.78 3.29 10.52
N ALA A 13 30.44 2.13 10.47
CA ALA A 13 29.99 1.00 9.66
C ALA A 13 28.69 0.39 10.21
N VAL A 14 28.54 0.27 11.53
CA VAL A 14 27.32 -0.21 12.18
C VAL A 14 26.15 0.76 11.96
N SER A 15 26.35 2.08 12.11
CA SER A 15 25.31 3.08 11.89
C SER A 15 24.85 3.11 10.42
N SER A 16 25.76 2.92 9.46
CA SER A 16 25.42 2.87 8.04
C SER A 16 24.59 1.61 7.67
N LEU A 17 24.92 0.48 8.26
CA LEU A 17 24.16 -0.76 8.08
C LEU A 17 22.76 -0.66 8.69
N GLN A 18 22.65 -0.14 9.91
CA GLN A 18 21.39 0.08 10.60
C GLN A 18 20.46 1.00 9.78
N ASN A 19 20.98 2.12 9.27
CA ASN A 19 20.21 3.03 8.42
C ASN A 19 19.72 2.36 7.13
N ARG A 20 20.53 1.50 6.52
CA ARG A 20 20.12 0.74 5.34
C ARG A 20 18.99 -0.26 5.63
N VAL A 21 19.06 -0.96 6.76
CA VAL A 21 18.00 -1.88 7.18
C VAL A 21 16.70 -1.12 7.46
N ILE A 22 16.75 -0.05 8.24
CA ILE A 22 15.58 0.79 8.55
C ILE A 22 14.94 1.32 7.25
N PHE A 23 15.75 1.77 6.30
CA PHE A 23 15.26 2.26 5.02
C PHE A 23 14.52 1.17 4.22
N MET A 24 15.07 -0.06 4.15
CA MET A 24 14.41 -1.16 3.47
C MET A 24 13.11 -1.58 4.17
N VAL A 25 13.08 -1.64 5.51
CA VAL A 25 11.87 -1.91 6.28
C VAL A 25 10.81 -0.84 6.00
N ALA A 26 11.19 0.44 5.95
CA ALA A 26 10.26 1.51 5.60
C ALA A 26 9.71 1.37 4.17
N LEU A 27 10.54 0.95 3.18
CA LEU A 27 10.08 0.67 1.82
C LEU A 27 9.11 -0.53 1.77
N ILE A 28 9.37 -1.58 2.54
CA ILE A 28 8.49 -2.76 2.66
C ILE A 28 7.14 -2.34 3.23
N CYS A 29 7.13 -1.65 4.37
CA CYS A 29 5.90 -1.19 5.01
C CYS A 29 5.10 -0.25 4.10
N ALA A 30 5.74 0.78 3.54
CA ALA A 30 5.10 1.71 2.63
C ALA A 30 4.61 1.01 1.35
N GLY A 31 5.42 0.10 0.78
CA GLY A 31 5.12 -0.64 -0.43
C GLY A 31 3.94 -1.58 -0.30
N GLU A 32 3.61 -2.03 0.92
CA GLU A 32 2.42 -2.84 1.15
C GLU A 32 1.24 -2.00 1.61
N ALA A 33 1.46 -1.01 2.49
CA ALA A 33 0.41 -0.14 3.00
C ALA A 33 -0.35 0.58 1.88
N VAL A 34 0.34 1.09 0.85
CA VAL A 34 -0.29 1.81 -0.27
C VAL A 34 -1.31 0.97 -1.04
N TYR A 35 -1.15 -0.35 -1.06
CA TYR A 35 -2.07 -1.29 -1.72
C TYR A 35 -3.13 -1.89 -0.80
N ALA A 36 -3.07 -1.61 0.49
CA ALA A 36 -4.00 -2.17 1.47
C ALA A 36 -5.45 -1.76 1.18
N LEU A 37 -5.71 -0.48 0.99
CA LEU A 37 -7.04 0.05 0.72
C LEU A 37 -7.62 -0.43 -0.62
N PRO A 38 -6.93 -0.28 -1.78
CA PRO A 38 -7.49 -0.68 -3.06
C PRO A 38 -7.66 -2.19 -3.22
N PHE A 39 -6.83 -3.02 -2.56
CA PHE A 39 -6.82 -4.45 -2.83
C PHE A 39 -7.08 -5.35 -1.62
N HIS A 40 -6.53 -5.08 -0.42
CA HIS A 40 -6.71 -5.99 0.71
C HIS A 40 -8.15 -5.99 1.21
N VAL A 41 -8.78 -4.82 1.30
CA VAL A 41 -10.18 -4.70 1.72
C VAL A 41 -11.08 -5.57 0.84
N THR A 42 -10.95 -5.46 -0.47
CA THR A 42 -11.78 -6.21 -1.40
C THR A 42 -11.35 -7.67 -1.60
N ARG A 43 -10.11 -8.01 -1.32
CA ARG A 43 -9.60 -9.38 -1.45
C ARG A 43 -9.98 -10.24 -0.26
N PHE A 44 -9.81 -9.72 0.94
CA PHE A 44 -9.99 -10.49 2.18
C PHE A 44 -11.39 -10.39 2.77
N PHE A 45 -12.10 -9.27 2.49
CA PHE A 45 -13.43 -8.99 3.06
C PHE A 45 -14.50 -8.84 1.98
N ARG A 46 -14.29 -9.46 0.82
CA ARG A 46 -15.15 -9.29 -0.36
C ARG A 46 -16.65 -9.44 -0.11
N PRO A 47 -17.15 -10.50 0.58
CA PRO A 47 -18.58 -10.65 0.84
C PRO A 47 -19.15 -9.45 1.61
N THR A 48 -18.47 -9.04 2.68
CA THR A 48 -18.89 -7.90 3.51
C THR A 48 -18.83 -6.59 2.71
N VAL A 49 -17.80 -6.40 1.87
CA VAL A 49 -17.71 -5.22 0.98
C VAL A 49 -18.90 -5.13 0.04
N LEU A 50 -19.25 -6.24 -0.64
CA LEU A 50 -20.36 -6.23 -1.59
C LEU A 50 -21.69 -5.88 -0.92
N GLU A 51 -21.95 -6.44 0.27
CA GLU A 51 -23.16 -6.17 1.02
C GLU A 51 -23.21 -4.71 1.53
N VAL A 52 -22.13 -4.25 2.19
CA VAL A 52 -22.08 -2.93 2.82
C VAL A 52 -22.05 -1.79 1.80
N PHE A 53 -21.35 -1.97 0.68
CA PHE A 53 -21.34 -0.98 -0.40
C PHE A 53 -22.59 -1.02 -1.27
N GLY A 54 -23.42 -2.06 -1.12
CA GLY A 54 -24.61 -2.26 -1.94
C GLY A 54 -24.29 -2.45 -3.42
N ILE A 55 -23.18 -3.12 -3.74
CA ILE A 55 -22.70 -3.34 -5.10
C ILE A 55 -22.57 -4.83 -5.41
N THR A 56 -22.72 -5.17 -6.68
CA THR A 56 -22.52 -6.52 -7.18
C THR A 56 -21.02 -6.82 -7.41
N ALA A 57 -20.69 -8.11 -7.52
CA ALA A 57 -19.34 -8.54 -7.86
C ALA A 57 -18.86 -8.00 -9.22
N THR A 58 -19.78 -7.83 -10.17
CA THR A 58 -19.50 -7.25 -11.50
C THR A 58 -19.18 -5.76 -11.40
N GLU A 59 -19.94 -5.00 -10.62
CA GLU A 59 -19.70 -3.58 -10.38
C GLU A 59 -18.38 -3.34 -9.64
N LEU A 60 -18.04 -4.17 -8.64
CA LEU A 60 -16.73 -4.12 -8.01
C LEU A 60 -15.61 -4.40 -9.03
N GLY A 61 -15.79 -5.42 -9.88
CA GLY A 61 -14.85 -5.73 -10.96
C GLY A 61 -14.69 -4.57 -11.95
N ALA A 62 -15.77 -3.87 -12.29
CA ALA A 62 -15.73 -2.69 -13.15
C ALA A 62 -14.97 -1.54 -12.48
N ALA A 63 -15.21 -1.26 -11.20
CA ALA A 63 -14.48 -0.24 -10.45
C ALA A 63 -12.96 -0.56 -10.39
N GLN A 64 -12.59 -1.81 -10.12
CA GLN A 64 -11.20 -2.25 -10.18
C GLN A 64 -10.61 -2.22 -11.61
N GLY A 65 -11.43 -2.42 -12.63
CA GLY A 65 -11.07 -2.23 -14.04
C GLY A 65 -10.67 -0.78 -14.34
N ILE A 66 -11.42 0.19 -13.81
CA ILE A 66 -11.08 1.63 -13.90
C ILE A 66 -9.74 1.92 -13.24
N TYR A 67 -9.47 1.34 -12.04
CA TYR A 67 -8.13 1.40 -11.46
C TYR A 67 -7.06 0.95 -12.46
N GLY A 68 -7.26 -0.20 -13.12
CA GLY A 68 -6.30 -0.74 -14.08
C GLY A 68 -6.05 0.18 -15.28
N ILE A 69 -7.12 0.78 -15.85
CA ILE A 69 -7.01 1.73 -16.96
C ILE A 69 -6.25 2.98 -16.54
N VAL A 70 -6.61 3.56 -15.39
CA VAL A 70 -5.92 4.74 -14.85
C VAL A 70 -4.47 4.44 -14.52
N ALA A 71 -4.20 3.30 -13.91
CA ALA A 71 -2.84 2.82 -13.61
C ALA A 71 -2.00 2.68 -14.89
N MET A 72 -2.55 2.09 -15.95
CA MET A 72 -1.87 1.95 -17.23
C MET A 72 -1.47 3.32 -17.81
N ILE A 73 -2.37 4.30 -17.79
CA ILE A 73 -2.09 5.66 -18.25
C ILE A 73 -1.04 6.34 -17.35
N ALA A 74 -1.15 6.15 -16.03
CA ALA A 74 -0.29 6.73 -15.01
C ALA A 74 1.17 6.23 -15.09
N TYR A 75 1.41 5.04 -15.63
CA TYR A 75 2.77 4.51 -15.82
C TYR A 75 3.65 5.41 -16.69
N PHE A 76 3.10 6.00 -17.76
CA PHE A 76 3.85 6.82 -18.70
C PHE A 76 4.47 8.07 -18.05
N PRO A 77 3.70 8.92 -17.33
CA PRO A 77 4.27 10.08 -16.65
C PRO A 77 4.97 9.75 -15.31
N GLY A 78 4.73 8.56 -14.74
CA GLY A 78 5.29 8.16 -13.44
C GLY A 78 6.82 8.09 -13.43
N GLY A 79 7.45 7.57 -14.49
CA GLY A 79 8.89 7.53 -14.65
C GLY A 79 9.53 8.92 -14.62
N PRO A 80 9.21 9.81 -15.56
CA PRO A 80 9.69 11.20 -15.54
C PRO A 80 9.44 11.95 -14.24
N LEU A 81 8.31 11.68 -13.57
CA LEU A 81 8.00 12.28 -12.28
C LEU A 81 8.96 11.79 -11.18
N ALA A 82 9.21 10.48 -11.13
CA ALA A 82 10.16 9.90 -10.19
C ALA A 82 11.60 10.37 -10.43
N ASP A 83 11.97 10.73 -11.66
CA ASP A 83 13.30 11.26 -11.96
C ASP A 83 13.47 12.72 -11.51
N ARG A 84 12.42 13.52 -11.50
CA ARG A 84 12.44 14.93 -11.14
C ARG A 84 12.33 15.18 -9.64
N PHE A 85 11.62 14.35 -8.91
CA PHE A 85 11.34 14.57 -7.49
C PHE A 85 12.02 13.51 -6.61
N PRO A 86 12.43 13.88 -5.37
CA PRO A 86 12.97 12.92 -4.43
C PRO A 86 11.96 11.81 -4.10
N ALA A 87 12.37 10.54 -4.20
CA ALA A 87 11.50 9.38 -3.97
C ALA A 87 10.74 9.48 -2.64
N ARG A 88 11.39 9.92 -1.55
CA ARG A 88 10.77 10.11 -0.24
C ARG A 88 9.54 11.02 -0.28
N LYS A 89 9.59 12.12 -1.05
CA LYS A 89 8.47 13.06 -1.14
C LYS A 89 7.30 12.46 -1.92
N LEU A 90 7.60 11.75 -3.02
CA LEU A 90 6.58 11.10 -3.83
C LEU A 90 5.90 9.96 -3.06
N LEU A 91 6.67 9.13 -2.37
CA LEU A 91 6.14 8.05 -1.53
C LEU A 91 5.24 8.60 -0.43
N ALA A 92 5.70 9.61 0.33
CA ALA A 92 4.92 10.22 1.40
C ALA A 92 3.63 10.87 0.87
N PHE A 93 3.72 11.64 -0.22
CA PHE A 93 2.55 12.28 -0.81
C PHE A 93 1.53 11.25 -1.35
N SER A 94 2.02 10.16 -1.94
CA SER A 94 1.17 9.05 -2.37
C SER A 94 0.43 8.40 -1.20
N LEU A 95 1.14 8.07 -0.11
CA LEU A 95 0.53 7.47 1.08
C LEU A 95 -0.55 8.39 1.66
N TRP A 96 -0.24 9.67 1.88
CA TRP A 96 -1.22 10.65 2.36
C TRP A 96 -2.43 10.76 1.44
N SER A 97 -2.22 10.83 0.13
CA SER A 97 -3.31 10.90 -0.84
C SER A 97 -4.16 9.62 -0.80
N THR A 98 -3.53 8.45 -0.72
CA THR A 98 -4.23 7.17 -0.63
C THR A 98 -5.03 7.07 0.68
N ALA A 99 -4.49 7.57 1.81
CA ALA A 99 -5.22 7.64 3.07
C ALA A 99 -6.49 8.51 2.98
N VAL A 100 -6.44 9.64 2.26
CA VAL A 100 -7.65 10.45 1.98
C VAL A 100 -8.68 9.64 1.20
N GLY A 101 -8.26 8.84 0.20
CA GLY A 101 -9.14 7.90 -0.49
C GLY A 101 -9.74 6.86 0.45
N GLY A 102 -8.99 6.40 1.46
CA GLY A 102 -9.47 5.49 2.49
C GLY A 102 -10.57 6.11 3.37
N LEU A 103 -10.43 7.37 3.75
CA LEU A 103 -11.48 8.10 4.48
C LEU A 103 -12.78 8.19 3.66
N TYR A 104 -12.66 8.48 2.36
CA TYR A 104 -13.82 8.46 1.47
C TYR A 104 -14.41 7.05 1.33
N MET A 105 -13.57 6.03 1.20
CA MET A 105 -14.01 4.63 1.12
C MET A 105 -14.79 4.19 2.37
N ALA A 106 -14.46 4.71 3.56
CA ALA A 106 -15.16 4.45 4.81
C ALA A 106 -16.58 5.03 4.88
N THR A 107 -16.99 5.85 3.92
CA THR A 107 -18.37 6.33 3.76
C THR A 107 -19.25 5.33 2.99
N PHE A 108 -18.68 4.19 2.55
CA PHE A 108 -19.33 3.16 1.77
C PHE A 108 -20.01 3.71 0.50
N PRO A 109 -19.23 4.34 -0.38
CA PRO A 109 -19.78 4.91 -1.60
C PRO A 109 -20.34 3.80 -2.47
N GLY A 110 -21.55 3.97 -3.00
CA GLY A 110 -22.14 3.04 -3.94
C GLY A 110 -21.32 2.90 -5.24
N TYR A 111 -21.88 2.28 -6.27
CA TYR A 111 -21.16 1.94 -7.50
C TYR A 111 -20.37 3.11 -8.11
N VAL A 112 -21.00 4.28 -8.31
CA VAL A 112 -20.33 5.45 -8.90
C VAL A 112 -19.19 5.94 -8.03
N GLY A 113 -19.39 6.02 -6.72
CA GLY A 113 -18.33 6.41 -5.79
C GLY A 113 -17.19 5.39 -5.73
N SER A 114 -17.50 4.11 -5.90
CA SER A 114 -16.48 3.06 -6.04
C SER A 114 -15.62 3.28 -7.29
N ILE A 115 -16.22 3.56 -8.45
CA ILE A 115 -15.46 3.91 -9.67
C ILE A 115 -14.50 5.08 -9.41
N LEU A 116 -14.97 6.14 -8.74
CA LEU A 116 -14.16 7.32 -8.45
C LEU A 116 -12.98 7.00 -7.51
N VAL A 117 -13.22 6.27 -6.42
CA VAL A 117 -12.16 5.96 -5.45
C VAL A 117 -11.13 5.00 -6.01
N TRP A 118 -11.54 3.98 -6.80
CA TRP A 118 -10.59 3.08 -7.46
C TRP A 118 -9.80 3.77 -8.56
N GLY A 119 -10.41 4.66 -9.34
CA GLY A 119 -9.71 5.53 -10.29
C GLY A 119 -8.67 6.42 -9.58
N PHE A 120 -9.05 7.02 -8.46
CA PHE A 120 -8.14 7.82 -7.64
C PHE A 120 -6.97 6.99 -7.09
N PHE A 121 -7.21 5.77 -6.62
CA PHE A 121 -6.15 4.86 -6.18
C PHE A 121 -5.20 4.49 -7.33
N GLY A 122 -5.69 4.37 -8.57
CA GLY A 122 -4.83 4.17 -9.74
C GLY A 122 -3.80 5.29 -9.93
N VAL A 123 -4.20 6.54 -9.68
CA VAL A 123 -3.29 7.70 -9.71
C VAL A 123 -2.32 7.65 -8.53
N THR A 124 -2.83 7.54 -7.31
CA THR A 124 -1.97 7.66 -6.12
C THR A 124 -0.95 6.54 -6.02
N THR A 125 -1.33 5.30 -6.34
CA THR A 125 -0.46 4.14 -6.18
C THR A 125 0.51 3.95 -7.36
N ILE A 126 0.14 4.33 -8.57
CA ILE A 126 0.98 4.08 -9.75
C ILE A 126 1.75 5.34 -10.15
N LEU A 127 1.07 6.47 -10.37
CA LEU A 127 1.74 7.70 -10.79
C LEU A 127 2.76 8.20 -9.76
N LEU A 128 2.34 8.23 -8.49
CA LEU A 128 3.13 8.83 -7.42
C LEU A 128 4.05 7.85 -6.72
N PHE A 129 3.60 6.58 -6.55
CA PHE A 129 4.29 5.63 -5.68
C PHE A 129 5.21 4.67 -6.42
N TRP A 130 4.69 3.99 -7.46
CA TRP A 130 5.35 2.81 -8.01
C TRP A 130 6.75 3.09 -8.56
N ALA A 131 6.90 4.09 -9.44
CA ALA A 131 8.19 4.42 -10.02
C ALA A 131 9.19 4.91 -8.95
N ALA A 132 8.71 5.66 -7.94
CA ALA A 132 9.53 6.10 -6.82
C ALA A 132 10.01 4.94 -5.94
N LEU A 133 9.15 3.94 -5.68
CA LEU A 133 9.51 2.71 -4.93
C LEU A 133 10.58 1.91 -5.68
N ILE A 134 10.39 1.68 -6.97
CA ILE A 134 11.33 0.96 -7.82
C ILE A 134 12.69 1.66 -7.81
N ARG A 135 12.71 2.99 -8.00
CA ARG A 135 13.95 3.78 -7.94
C ARG A 135 14.64 3.66 -6.59
N ALA A 136 13.91 3.88 -5.49
CA ALA A 136 14.47 3.79 -4.13
C ALA A 136 15.05 2.40 -3.82
N THR A 137 14.39 1.33 -4.28
CA THR A 137 14.85 -0.05 -4.11
C THR A 137 16.10 -0.32 -4.94
N ARG A 138 16.13 0.15 -6.18
CA ARG A 138 17.31 0.06 -7.05
C ARG A 138 18.52 0.77 -6.44
N ASP A 139 18.31 2.00 -5.95
CA ASP A 139 19.36 2.81 -5.33
C ASP A 139 19.88 2.14 -4.04
N TRP A 140 19.01 1.50 -3.25
CA TRP A 140 19.40 0.71 -2.10
C TRP A 140 20.23 -0.52 -2.46
N GLY A 141 19.86 -1.24 -3.53
CA GLY A 141 20.56 -2.43 -4.01
C GLY A 141 21.91 -2.12 -4.66
N GLY A 142 22.08 -0.90 -5.19
CA GLY A 142 23.26 -0.53 -5.97
C GLY A 142 23.41 -1.38 -7.23
N VAL A 143 24.60 -1.33 -7.85
CA VAL A 143 24.82 -1.95 -9.17
C VAL A 143 24.83 -3.48 -9.12
N TYR A 144 25.33 -4.07 -8.03
CA TYR A 144 25.63 -5.51 -7.98
C TYR A 144 24.60 -6.36 -7.23
N THR A 145 23.70 -5.76 -6.43
CA THR A 145 22.78 -6.52 -5.56
C THR A 145 21.32 -6.16 -5.76
N GLN A 146 20.94 -5.72 -6.96
CA GLN A 146 19.56 -5.32 -7.27
C GLN A 146 18.56 -6.48 -7.11
N GLY A 147 18.87 -7.65 -7.63
CA GLY A 147 18.01 -8.83 -7.47
C GLY A 147 17.74 -9.18 -6.01
N ARG A 148 18.76 -9.06 -5.13
CA ARG A 148 18.59 -9.25 -3.68
C ARG A 148 17.71 -8.14 -3.08
N ALA A 149 17.86 -6.89 -3.52
CA ALA A 149 17.07 -5.78 -3.02
C ALA A 149 15.58 -5.97 -3.33
N TYR A 150 15.23 -6.33 -4.56
CA TYR A 150 13.85 -6.62 -4.95
C TYR A 150 13.31 -7.88 -4.28
N GLY A 151 14.11 -8.94 -4.14
CA GLY A 151 13.70 -10.14 -3.43
C GLY A 151 13.39 -9.88 -1.96
N VAL A 152 14.18 -9.03 -1.28
CA VAL A 152 13.91 -8.62 0.11
C VAL A 152 12.68 -7.72 0.19
N LEU A 153 12.52 -6.77 -0.76
CA LEU A 153 11.34 -5.91 -0.82
C LEU A 153 10.07 -6.76 -0.99
N ASP A 154 10.00 -7.60 -2.01
CA ASP A 154 8.77 -8.33 -2.35
C ASP A 154 8.47 -9.44 -1.34
N GLY A 155 9.48 -10.16 -0.85
CA GLY A 155 9.32 -11.12 0.24
C GLY A 155 8.84 -10.45 1.53
N GLY A 156 9.41 -9.29 1.86
CA GLY A 156 9.00 -8.49 3.02
C GLY A 156 7.56 -7.96 2.89
N ARG A 157 7.17 -7.49 1.70
CA ARG A 157 5.79 -7.05 1.42
C ARG A 157 4.80 -8.20 1.57
N GLY A 158 5.12 -9.40 1.04
CA GLY A 158 4.27 -10.58 1.21
C GLY A 158 4.06 -10.95 2.69
N LEU A 159 5.12 -10.86 3.52
CA LEU A 159 5.01 -11.07 4.95
C LEU A 159 4.15 -9.98 5.61
N MET A 160 4.38 -8.72 5.28
CA MET A 160 3.59 -7.59 5.80
C MET A 160 2.11 -7.71 5.40
N GLN A 161 1.82 -8.15 4.17
CA GLN A 161 0.46 -8.43 3.71
C GLN A 161 -0.23 -9.47 4.59
N ALA A 162 0.44 -10.57 4.89
CA ALA A 162 -0.10 -11.63 5.74
C ALA A 162 -0.42 -11.11 7.16
N VAL A 163 0.49 -10.32 7.74
CA VAL A 163 0.28 -9.69 9.05
C VAL A 163 -0.91 -8.74 9.03
N MET A 164 -0.95 -7.81 8.07
CA MET A 164 -2.04 -6.83 7.94
C MET A 164 -3.40 -7.49 7.70
N ALA A 165 -3.45 -8.53 6.84
CA ALA A 165 -4.66 -9.29 6.57
C ALA A 165 -5.17 -10.02 7.82
N THR A 166 -4.25 -10.62 8.58
CA THR A 166 -4.58 -11.32 9.83
C THR A 166 -5.14 -10.34 10.87
N ILE A 167 -4.49 -9.19 11.07
CA ILE A 167 -5.00 -8.16 11.98
C ILE A 167 -6.37 -7.66 11.53
N GLY A 168 -6.55 -7.37 10.25
CA GLY A 168 -7.84 -6.94 9.69
C GLY A 168 -8.94 -7.99 9.90
N ALA A 169 -8.63 -9.28 9.72
CA ALA A 169 -9.58 -10.36 9.97
C ALA A 169 -9.95 -10.48 11.46
N ILE A 170 -8.98 -10.34 12.35
CA ILE A 170 -9.24 -10.31 13.80
C ILE A 170 -10.13 -9.11 14.15
N LEU A 171 -9.82 -7.92 13.66
CA LEU A 171 -10.63 -6.72 13.90
C LEU A 171 -12.06 -6.89 13.41
N LEU A 172 -12.25 -7.45 12.21
CA LEU A 172 -13.59 -7.72 11.68
C LEU A 172 -14.33 -8.71 12.58
N SER A 173 -13.69 -9.82 12.99
CA SER A 173 -14.32 -10.86 13.80
C SER A 173 -14.69 -10.38 15.21
N LEU A 174 -13.87 -9.54 15.83
CA LEU A 174 -14.13 -9.00 17.16
C LEU A 174 -15.33 -8.02 17.20
N MET A 175 -15.66 -7.43 16.04
CA MET A 175 -16.78 -6.49 15.94
C MET A 175 -18.11 -7.16 15.54
N LEU A 176 -18.06 -8.39 15.04
CA LEU A 176 -19.26 -9.13 14.67
C LEU A 176 -19.80 -9.91 15.87
N PRO A 177 -21.13 -9.96 16.08
CA PRO A 177 -21.72 -10.66 17.21
C PRO A 177 -21.57 -12.18 17.08
N ASP A 178 -21.27 -12.84 18.19
CA ASP A 178 -21.17 -14.30 18.27
C ASP A 178 -22.56 -14.95 18.32
N GLY A 179 -22.74 -16.05 17.58
CA GLY A 179 -23.91 -16.93 17.69
C GLY A 179 -25.19 -16.39 17.06
N VAL A 180 -25.19 -15.20 16.47
CA VAL A 180 -26.31 -14.63 15.71
C VAL A 180 -25.87 -14.17 14.34
N THR A 181 -26.81 -14.12 13.40
CA THR A 181 -26.53 -13.60 12.06
C THR A 181 -26.28 -12.09 12.15
N PRO A 182 -25.08 -11.59 11.76
CA PRO A 182 -24.76 -10.16 11.82
C PRO A 182 -25.72 -9.34 10.95
N THR A 183 -26.19 -8.23 11.50
CA THR A 183 -26.98 -7.25 10.75
C THR A 183 -26.09 -6.48 9.76
N ILE A 184 -26.70 -5.73 8.84
CA ILE A 184 -25.93 -4.87 7.92
C ILE A 184 -25.18 -3.79 8.69
N GLU A 185 -25.77 -3.26 9.77
CA GLU A 185 -25.15 -2.25 10.63
C GLU A 185 -23.92 -2.79 11.35
N ASP A 186 -23.97 -4.03 11.87
CA ASP A 186 -22.80 -4.70 12.47
C ASP A 186 -21.66 -4.84 11.44
N LYS A 187 -22.00 -5.23 10.20
CA LYS A 187 -21.02 -5.37 9.12
C LYS A 187 -20.43 -4.03 8.69
N GLU A 188 -21.24 -2.96 8.67
CA GLU A 188 -20.76 -1.60 8.39
C GLU A 188 -19.76 -1.13 9.44
N GLN A 189 -20.08 -1.29 10.72
CA GLN A 189 -19.18 -0.88 11.81
C GLN A 189 -17.88 -1.68 11.78
N ALA A 190 -17.97 -2.98 11.60
CA ALA A 190 -16.80 -3.86 11.53
C ALA A 190 -15.91 -3.54 10.31
N LEU A 191 -16.49 -3.38 9.13
CA LEU A 191 -15.75 -3.04 7.92
C LEU A 191 -15.15 -1.64 7.98
N ARG A 192 -15.86 -0.67 8.57
CA ARG A 192 -15.36 0.70 8.78
C ARG A 192 -14.12 0.71 9.66
N LEU A 193 -14.09 -0.09 10.72
CA LEU A 193 -12.91 -0.24 11.58
C LEU A 193 -11.72 -0.80 10.80
N VAL A 194 -11.94 -1.81 9.96
CA VAL A 194 -10.90 -2.39 9.09
C VAL A 194 -10.38 -1.36 8.10
N ILE A 195 -11.26 -0.57 7.46
CA ILE A 195 -10.85 0.48 6.53
C ILE A 195 -10.04 1.56 7.27
N TYR A 196 -10.46 1.97 8.49
CA TYR A 196 -9.69 2.94 9.29
C TYR A 196 -8.34 2.38 9.72
N PHE A 197 -8.26 1.11 10.08
CA PHE A 197 -6.98 0.45 10.37
C PHE A 197 -6.03 0.54 9.16
N TYR A 198 -6.49 0.16 7.97
CA TYR A 198 -5.66 0.25 6.76
C TYR A 198 -5.34 1.70 6.37
N THR A 199 -6.28 2.63 6.56
CA THR A 199 -6.05 4.06 6.35
C THR A 199 -4.96 4.61 7.27
N GLY A 200 -4.97 4.20 8.54
CA GLY A 200 -3.95 4.61 9.52
C GLY A 200 -2.58 3.99 9.29
N MET A 201 -2.52 2.84 8.60
CA MET A 201 -1.26 2.21 8.18
C MET A 201 -0.68 2.81 6.89
N THR A 202 -1.53 3.48 6.12
CA THR A 202 -1.16 4.14 4.86
C THR A 202 -0.72 5.57 5.10
#